data_561bfb8eb51122b40e608f3d3fd7064b
#
_entry.id   561bfb8eb51122b40e608f3d3fd7064b
#
_cell.length_a   1.000
_cell.length_b   1.000
_cell.length_c   1.000
_cell.angle_alpha   90.00
_cell.angle_beta   90.00
_cell.angle_gamma   90.00
#
_symmetry.space_group_name_H-M   'P 1'
#
loop_
_entity.id
_entity.type
_entity.pdbx_description
1 polymer ?
#
loop_
_entity_poly.entity_id
_entity_poly.type
_entity_poly.pdbx_seq_one_letter_code
_entity_poly.pdbx_strand_id
1 'polypeptide(L)'
;MLTRYTASADNTIVNAYQAGFNIRGTGSNSGLADIIETYSIYGRESISSSASPASQELSRILIQFPITSISNDRTAGTVPASGSVNFYLRLFNAPHSKTVPKDYKLVVYPVSKEWQEGTGLDLEGYKDLTKGNIGSNWMSASNSTPWTTPGGDYSTSTANLIYEQSFESGIEDLEVNITPLVESWIAGDTNNYGVGVFLSSSYEGYFSS
;
A
#
# COMPACT_ATOMS: atom_id res chain seq x y z
N MET A 1 0.39 -4.41 -28.46
CA MET A 1 -0.18 -3.11 -28.04
C MET A 1 0.01 -3.00 -26.53
N LEU A 2 0.38 -1.84 -26.00
CA LEU A 2 0.50 -1.57 -24.57
C LEU A 2 -0.58 -0.54 -24.20
N THR A 3 -1.45 -0.89 -23.25
CA THR A 3 -2.44 0.04 -22.68
C THR A 3 -2.07 0.28 -21.21
N ARG A 4 -2.22 1.51 -20.74
CA ARG A 4 -1.93 1.89 -19.36
C ARG A 4 -3.19 2.42 -18.69
N TYR A 5 -3.39 1.98 -17.46
CA TYR A 5 -4.42 2.51 -16.56
C TYR A 5 -3.71 3.07 -15.33
N THR A 6 -4.03 4.30 -14.99
CA THR A 6 -3.56 4.92 -13.75
C THR A 6 -4.44 4.48 -12.58
N ALA A 7 -3.89 4.54 -11.38
CA ALA A 7 -4.68 4.35 -10.18
C ALA A 7 -5.87 5.32 -10.14
N SER A 8 -6.97 4.87 -9.60
CA SER A 8 -8.18 5.67 -9.36
C SER A 8 -8.24 6.19 -7.92
N ALA A 9 -7.49 5.58 -7.03
CA ALA A 9 -7.29 6.00 -5.65
C ALA A 9 -5.97 5.40 -5.14
N ASP A 10 -5.25 6.15 -4.32
CA ASP A 10 -4.09 5.67 -3.59
C ASP A 10 -3.96 6.35 -2.23
N ASN A 11 -3.22 5.75 -1.33
CA ASN A 11 -2.92 6.31 -0.02
C ASN A 11 -1.72 5.60 0.59
N THR A 12 -0.96 6.32 1.40
CA THR A 12 0.02 5.76 2.32
C THR A 12 -0.55 5.76 3.74
N ILE A 13 -0.68 4.59 4.35
CA ILE A 13 -1.11 4.44 5.75
C ILE A 13 0.09 4.16 6.64
N VAL A 14 0.18 4.85 7.78
CA VAL A 14 1.37 4.82 8.64
C VAL A 14 1.06 4.62 10.10
N ASN A 15 2.00 4.00 10.83
CA ASN A 15 2.00 3.98 12.28
C ASN A 15 3.17 4.76 12.89
N ALA A 16 3.83 5.60 12.11
CA ALA A 16 4.94 6.42 12.53
C ALA A 16 4.59 7.39 13.68
N TYR A 17 5.62 7.89 14.35
CA TYR A 17 5.43 8.92 15.37
C TYR A 17 5.29 10.30 14.72
N GLN A 18 4.39 11.11 15.27
CA GLN A 18 4.31 12.52 14.95
C GLN A 18 5.59 13.27 15.35
N ALA A 19 5.85 14.40 14.72
CA ALA A 19 6.95 15.25 15.10
C ALA A 19 6.85 15.63 16.62
N GLY A 20 7.90 15.30 17.36
CA GLY A 20 7.92 15.41 18.83
C GLY A 20 7.86 14.07 19.57
N PHE A 21 7.61 12.96 18.85
CA PHE A 21 7.76 11.56 19.29
C PHE A 21 6.90 11.10 20.49
N ASN A 22 5.85 11.84 20.82
CA ASN A 22 5.00 11.50 21.96
C ASN A 22 3.71 10.77 21.56
N ILE A 23 3.29 10.90 20.30
CA ILE A 23 2.01 10.38 19.81
C ILE A 23 2.25 9.71 18.47
N ARG A 24 1.63 8.56 18.24
CA ARG A 24 1.62 7.90 16.94
C ARG A 24 0.67 8.60 15.97
N GLY A 25 1.12 8.79 14.74
CA GLY A 25 0.33 9.34 13.63
C GLY A 25 -0.59 8.32 12.96
N THR A 26 -1.11 7.34 13.71
CA THR A 26 -1.94 6.26 13.16
C THR A 26 -3.25 6.69 12.54
N GLY A 27 -3.66 7.93 12.76
CA GLY A 27 -4.80 8.57 12.10
C GLY A 27 -4.42 9.45 10.91
N SER A 28 -3.14 9.50 10.53
CA SER A 28 -2.65 10.28 9.40
C SER A 28 -3.15 9.70 8.07
N ASN A 29 -3.45 10.60 7.14
CA ASN A 29 -3.87 10.29 5.77
C ASN A 29 -3.00 11.05 4.78
N SER A 30 -2.60 10.40 3.71
CA SER A 30 -1.74 10.93 2.65
C SER A 30 -2.35 10.74 1.25
N GLY A 31 -3.69 10.69 1.16
CA GLY A 31 -4.40 10.39 -0.09
C GLY A 31 -4.25 11.45 -1.19
N LEU A 32 -3.73 12.65 -0.89
CA LEU A 32 -3.39 13.66 -1.89
C LEU A 32 -1.88 13.91 -2.00
N ALA A 33 -1.06 13.06 -1.40
CA ALA A 33 0.38 13.18 -1.53
C ALA A 33 0.84 12.78 -2.94
N ASP A 34 1.83 13.48 -3.48
CA ASP A 34 2.38 13.20 -4.82
C ASP A 34 3.22 11.91 -4.87
N ILE A 35 3.59 11.38 -3.72
CA ILE A 35 4.46 10.20 -3.57
C ILE A 35 3.81 9.24 -2.59
N ILE A 36 3.82 7.97 -2.93
CA ILE A 36 3.42 6.88 -2.04
C ILE A 36 4.68 6.22 -1.46
N GLU A 37 4.66 5.87 -0.18
CA GLU A 37 5.84 5.38 0.54
C GLU A 37 5.60 4.05 1.24
N THR A 38 6.60 3.18 1.18
CA THR A 38 6.67 2.01 2.05
C THR A 38 8.02 1.97 2.77
N TYR A 39 7.98 1.84 4.08
CA TYR A 39 9.17 1.78 4.92
C TYR A 39 8.97 0.92 6.16
N SER A 40 10.09 0.49 6.72
CA SER A 40 10.20 -0.03 8.09
C SER A 40 11.38 0.67 8.75
N ILE A 41 11.11 1.42 9.81
CA ILE A 41 12.11 2.20 10.53
C ILE A 41 12.14 1.71 11.97
N TYR A 42 13.34 1.60 12.55
CA TYR A 42 13.48 1.37 13.99
C TYR A 42 12.83 2.54 14.73
N GLY A 43 11.80 2.22 15.48
CA GLY A 43 11.14 3.19 16.32
C GLY A 43 12.11 3.79 17.31
N ARG A 44 11.96 5.08 17.52
CA ARG A 44 12.72 5.76 18.56
C ARG A 44 12.28 5.24 19.91
N GLU A 45 13.26 5.02 20.79
CA GLU A 45 12.97 4.72 22.18
C GLU A 45 12.04 5.81 22.74
N SER A 46 10.95 5.39 23.36
CA SER A 46 10.15 6.30 24.19
C SER A 46 11.09 6.91 25.23
N ILE A 47 11.12 8.22 25.32
CA ILE A 47 11.88 8.98 26.34
C ILE A 47 11.36 8.69 27.77
N SER A 48 10.30 7.91 27.89
CA SER A 48 9.76 7.41 29.15
C SER A 48 10.64 6.28 29.69
N SER A 49 11.13 6.44 30.89
CA SER A 49 12.03 5.54 31.62
C SER A 49 11.49 4.14 31.95
N SER A 50 10.34 3.78 31.50
CA SER A 50 9.86 2.40 31.50
C SER A 50 10.19 1.79 30.13
N ALA A 51 11.12 0.85 30.12
CA ALA A 51 11.57 0.11 28.95
C ALA A 51 10.40 -0.36 28.10
N SER A 52 10.02 0.47 27.15
CA SER A 52 9.16 0.04 26.08
C SER A 52 10.04 -0.59 25.02
N PRO A 53 9.74 -1.80 24.55
CA PRO A 53 10.48 -2.37 23.44
C PRO A 53 10.46 -1.36 22.29
N ALA A 54 11.59 -1.24 21.60
CA ALA A 54 11.75 -0.37 20.45
C ALA A 54 10.52 -0.47 19.54
N SER A 55 9.87 0.65 19.29
CA SER A 55 8.63 0.68 18.55
C SER A 55 8.94 0.82 17.08
N GLN A 56 8.53 -0.15 16.33
CA GLN A 56 8.65 -0.16 14.88
C GLN A 56 7.71 0.87 14.25
N GLU A 57 8.24 1.62 13.29
CA GLU A 57 7.46 2.54 12.46
C GLU A 57 7.34 1.95 11.05
N LEU A 58 6.11 1.76 10.60
CA LEU A 58 5.78 1.12 9.34
C LEU A 58 4.90 2.03 8.49
N SER A 59 5.06 1.92 7.18
CA SER A 59 4.08 2.40 6.22
C SER A 59 3.70 1.30 5.24
N ARG A 60 2.48 1.40 4.72
CA ARG A 60 1.95 0.54 3.67
C ARG A 60 1.21 1.37 2.65
N ILE A 61 1.35 1.00 1.40
CA ILE A 61 0.68 1.64 0.27
C ILE A 61 -0.63 0.91 0.00
N LEU A 62 -1.69 1.65 -0.25
CA LEU A 62 -2.96 1.17 -0.79
C LEU A 62 -3.14 1.76 -2.19
N ILE A 63 -3.49 0.96 -3.18
CA ILE A 63 -3.73 1.42 -4.56
C ILE A 63 -4.96 0.71 -5.12
N GLN A 64 -5.87 1.46 -5.74
CA GLN A 64 -7.03 0.92 -6.44
C GLN A 64 -7.02 1.33 -7.92
N PHE A 65 -7.47 0.45 -8.80
CA PHE A 65 -7.51 0.67 -10.24
C PHE A 65 -8.95 0.71 -10.77
N PRO A 66 -9.22 1.43 -11.88
CA PRO A 66 -10.56 1.60 -12.44
C PRO A 66 -11.00 0.34 -13.22
N ILE A 67 -11.37 -0.73 -12.51
CA ILE A 67 -11.70 -2.03 -13.12
C ILE A 67 -12.86 -1.94 -14.11
N THR A 68 -13.82 -1.05 -13.89
CA THR A 68 -14.93 -0.82 -14.82
C THR A 68 -14.44 -0.33 -16.18
N SER A 69 -13.46 0.56 -16.21
CA SER A 69 -12.85 1.04 -17.46
C SER A 69 -12.14 -0.09 -18.20
N ILE A 70 -11.38 -0.91 -17.47
CA ILE A 70 -10.68 -2.08 -18.03
C ILE A 70 -11.68 -3.09 -18.62
N SER A 71 -12.78 -3.35 -17.91
CA SER A 71 -13.84 -4.24 -18.34
C SER A 71 -14.58 -3.72 -19.60
N ASN A 72 -14.83 -2.41 -19.64
CA ASN A 72 -15.44 -1.77 -20.81
C ASN A 72 -14.52 -1.85 -22.03
N ASP A 73 -13.23 -1.60 -21.87
CA ASP A 73 -12.24 -1.72 -22.94
C ASP A 73 -12.10 -3.17 -23.44
N ARG A 74 -12.26 -4.15 -22.55
CA ARG A 74 -12.36 -5.56 -22.96
C ARG A 74 -13.60 -5.82 -23.80
N THR A 75 -14.74 -5.32 -23.38
CA THR A 75 -16.01 -5.46 -24.11
C THR A 75 -15.92 -4.79 -25.49
N ALA A 76 -15.24 -3.66 -25.59
CA ALA A 76 -14.98 -2.95 -26.84
C ALA A 76 -13.91 -3.62 -27.74
N GLY A 77 -13.20 -4.65 -27.23
CA GLY A 77 -12.13 -5.34 -27.95
C GLY A 77 -10.78 -4.61 -27.94
N THR A 78 -10.66 -3.52 -27.21
CA THR A 78 -9.39 -2.80 -27.01
C THR A 78 -8.44 -3.59 -26.14
N VAL A 79 -8.95 -4.23 -25.08
CA VAL A 79 -8.24 -5.19 -24.25
C VAL A 79 -8.61 -6.59 -24.73
N PRO A 80 -7.63 -7.45 -25.10
CA PRO A 80 -7.89 -8.82 -25.53
C PRO A 80 -8.64 -9.67 -24.48
N ALA A 81 -9.22 -10.76 -24.94
CA ALA A 81 -9.90 -11.71 -24.07
C ALA A 81 -8.95 -12.30 -23.03
N SER A 82 -9.53 -12.80 -21.93
CA SER A 82 -8.78 -13.54 -20.91
C SER A 82 -7.91 -14.63 -21.51
N GLY A 83 -6.72 -14.80 -20.98
CA GLY A 83 -5.69 -15.71 -21.51
C GLY A 83 -4.86 -15.16 -22.69
N SER A 84 -5.23 -14.00 -23.27
CA SER A 84 -4.52 -13.36 -24.39
C SER A 84 -3.87 -12.03 -24.02
N VAL A 85 -3.91 -11.64 -22.75
CA VAL A 85 -3.33 -10.40 -22.22
C VAL A 85 -2.74 -10.66 -20.85
N ASN A 86 -1.68 -9.92 -20.52
CA ASN A 86 -1.13 -9.88 -19.17
C ASN A 86 -1.29 -8.49 -18.57
N PHE A 87 -1.59 -8.45 -17.27
CA PHE A 87 -1.69 -7.22 -16.49
C PHE A 87 -0.50 -7.15 -15.51
N TYR A 88 0.18 -6.02 -15.52
CA TYR A 88 1.30 -5.77 -14.64
C TYR A 88 1.01 -4.57 -13.74
N LEU A 89 1.18 -4.74 -12.44
CA LEU A 89 1.33 -3.63 -11.53
C LEU A 89 2.73 -3.08 -11.69
N ARG A 90 2.84 -1.77 -11.98
CA ARG A 90 4.11 -1.10 -12.12
C ARG A 90 4.15 0.17 -11.30
N LEU A 91 5.12 0.26 -10.39
CA LEU A 91 5.41 1.45 -9.59
C LEU A 91 6.84 1.87 -9.86
N PHE A 92 7.02 3.16 -10.08
CA PHE A 92 8.32 3.74 -10.39
C PHE A 92 9.00 4.21 -9.11
N ASN A 93 10.26 3.87 -8.94
CA ASN A 93 11.04 4.35 -7.83
C ASN A 93 11.32 5.86 -8.00
N ALA A 94 10.86 6.66 -7.04
CA ALA A 94 11.07 8.11 -7.07
C ALA A 94 12.54 8.42 -6.79
N PRO A 95 13.19 9.28 -7.58
CA PRO A 95 14.55 9.71 -7.31
C PRO A 95 14.66 10.40 -5.95
N HIS A 96 15.64 10.01 -5.15
CA HIS A 96 15.93 10.65 -3.87
C HIS A 96 17.45 10.63 -3.58
N SER A 97 17.91 11.55 -2.72
CA SER A 97 19.31 11.69 -2.33
C SER A 97 19.71 10.89 -1.09
N LYS A 98 18.79 10.10 -0.55
CA LYS A 98 19.03 9.29 0.65
C LYS A 98 19.65 7.94 0.27
N THR A 99 20.31 7.31 1.25
CA THR A 99 20.74 5.91 1.11
C THR A 99 19.51 5.03 0.95
N VAL A 100 19.52 4.17 -0.06
CA VAL A 100 18.46 3.18 -0.29
C VAL A 100 18.76 1.89 0.47
N PRO A 101 17.77 1.24 1.05
CA PRO A 101 17.93 -0.11 1.55
C PRO A 101 18.21 -1.06 0.38
N LYS A 102 18.88 -2.17 0.67
CA LYS A 102 19.19 -3.23 -0.27
C LYS A 102 18.70 -4.56 0.25
N ASP A 103 18.61 -5.53 -0.65
CA ASP A 103 18.29 -6.92 -0.28
C ASP A 103 16.98 -7.03 0.51
N TYR A 104 15.93 -6.37 0.04
CA TYR A 104 14.60 -6.44 0.64
C TYR A 104 13.56 -7.00 -0.33
N LYS A 105 12.37 -7.29 0.20
CA LYS A 105 11.26 -7.82 -0.58
C LYS A 105 9.99 -7.02 -0.30
N LEU A 106 9.33 -6.59 -1.37
CA LEU A 106 7.95 -6.09 -1.32
C LEU A 106 6.97 -7.20 -1.65
N VAL A 107 5.83 -7.14 -0.98
CA VAL A 107 4.67 -7.99 -1.25
C VAL A 107 3.51 -7.14 -1.78
N VAL A 108 2.70 -7.75 -2.64
CA VAL A 108 1.49 -7.15 -3.20
C VAL A 108 0.33 -8.08 -2.88
N TYR A 109 -0.57 -7.63 -2.01
CA TYR A 109 -1.71 -8.40 -1.54
C TYR A 109 -3.01 -7.72 -1.91
N PRO A 110 -4.05 -8.47 -2.34
CA PRO A 110 -5.37 -7.90 -2.54
C PRO A 110 -5.92 -7.32 -1.23
N VAL A 111 -6.44 -6.10 -1.27
CA VAL A 111 -7.18 -5.53 -0.14
C VAL A 111 -8.53 -6.21 -0.05
N SER A 112 -8.92 -6.65 1.15
CA SER A 112 -10.14 -7.43 1.37
C SER A 112 -11.33 -6.62 1.91
N LYS A 113 -11.13 -5.32 2.13
CA LYS A 113 -12.12 -4.38 2.63
C LYS A 113 -12.10 -3.08 1.84
N GLU A 114 -13.28 -2.54 1.53
CA GLU A 114 -13.42 -1.23 0.91
C GLU A 114 -12.80 -0.14 1.79
N TRP A 115 -12.10 0.80 1.15
CA TRP A 115 -11.40 1.88 1.81
C TRP A 115 -11.57 3.21 1.09
N GLN A 116 -11.25 4.30 1.74
CA GLN A 116 -11.32 5.65 1.20
C GLN A 116 -9.93 6.28 1.10
N GLU A 117 -9.65 6.94 -0.01
CA GLU A 117 -8.39 7.62 -0.27
C GLU A 117 -8.14 8.74 0.74
N GLY A 118 -9.08 9.67 0.85
CA GLY A 118 -8.95 10.83 1.72
C GLY A 118 -8.32 12.03 1.03
N THR A 119 -7.99 13.05 1.82
CA THR A 119 -7.51 14.34 1.34
C THR A 119 -6.32 14.88 2.13
N GLY A 120 -5.64 14.03 2.88
CA GLY A 120 -4.43 14.38 3.61
C GLY A 120 -3.20 14.49 2.70
N LEU A 121 -2.23 15.30 3.11
CA LEU A 121 -0.98 15.56 2.37
C LEU A 121 0.28 15.16 3.15
N ASP A 122 0.11 14.68 4.38
CA ASP A 122 1.18 14.63 5.37
C ASP A 122 2.06 13.40 5.26
N LEU A 123 3.21 13.53 4.60
CA LEU A 123 4.26 12.53 4.58
C LEU A 123 5.39 12.79 5.62
N GLU A 124 5.49 13.98 6.21
CA GLU A 124 6.64 14.31 7.05
C GLU A 124 6.32 14.42 8.54
N GLY A 125 5.17 14.90 8.89
CA GLY A 125 4.82 15.19 10.28
C GLY A 125 3.79 14.24 10.87
N TYR A 126 3.09 13.49 10.03
CA TYR A 126 2.00 12.56 10.38
C TYR A 126 0.91 13.19 11.26
N LYS A 127 0.66 14.49 11.03
CA LYS A 127 -0.32 15.30 11.76
C LYS A 127 -1.58 15.59 10.94
N ASP A 128 -1.53 15.34 9.66
CA ASP A 128 -2.64 15.59 8.74
C ASP A 128 -3.66 14.46 8.86
N LEU A 129 -4.38 14.52 9.98
CA LEU A 129 -5.41 13.57 10.29
C LEU A 129 -6.49 13.60 9.21
N THR A 130 -7.18 12.52 9.06
CA THR A 130 -8.33 12.37 8.16
C THR A 130 -9.26 13.57 8.25
N LYS A 131 -9.22 14.49 7.28
CA LYS A 131 -10.03 15.73 7.28
C LYS A 131 -11.49 15.43 6.99
N GLY A 132 -12.38 16.04 7.75
CA GLY A 132 -13.82 15.85 7.59
C GLY A 132 -14.24 14.39 7.76
N ASN A 133 -13.39 13.60 8.40
CA ASN A 133 -13.60 12.17 8.59
C ASN A 133 -13.65 11.36 7.28
N ILE A 134 -12.99 11.78 6.22
CA ILE A 134 -12.90 11.06 4.96
C ILE A 134 -11.45 10.57 4.77
N GLY A 135 -11.29 9.29 4.55
CA GLY A 135 -10.02 8.67 4.22
C GLY A 135 -9.66 7.49 5.11
N SER A 136 -8.81 6.65 4.58
CA SER A 136 -8.18 5.55 5.31
C SER A 136 -6.94 6.04 6.05
N ASN A 137 -6.57 5.30 7.08
CA ASN A 137 -5.37 5.49 7.87
C ASN A 137 -4.95 4.13 8.46
N TRP A 138 -3.94 4.09 9.31
CA TRP A 138 -3.46 2.84 9.91
C TRP A 138 -4.53 2.06 10.68
N MET A 139 -5.46 2.77 11.32
CA MET A 139 -6.50 2.16 12.17
C MET A 139 -7.81 1.89 11.43
N SER A 140 -8.10 2.66 10.39
CA SER A 140 -9.43 2.67 9.76
C SER A 140 -9.35 2.63 8.24
N ALA A 141 -10.24 1.85 7.63
CA ALA A 141 -10.44 1.79 6.18
C ALA A 141 -11.19 3.03 5.66
N SER A 142 -12.06 3.58 6.50
CA SER A 142 -12.79 4.81 6.25
C SER A 142 -13.13 5.47 7.58
N ASN A 143 -13.77 6.63 7.55
CA ASN A 143 -14.16 7.37 8.73
C ASN A 143 -14.89 6.56 9.82
N SER A 144 -15.76 5.66 9.41
CA SER A 144 -16.62 4.91 10.33
C SER A 144 -16.33 3.41 10.35
N THR A 145 -15.35 2.96 9.57
CA THR A 145 -15.08 1.54 9.39
C THR A 145 -13.63 1.23 9.76
N PRO A 146 -13.36 0.71 10.96
CA PRO A 146 -12.01 0.30 11.33
C PRO A 146 -11.56 -0.89 10.47
N TRP A 147 -10.24 -1.01 10.28
CA TRP A 147 -9.67 -2.27 9.84
C TRP A 147 -9.90 -3.35 10.91
N THR A 148 -10.00 -4.59 10.50
CA THR A 148 -10.02 -5.73 11.42
C THR A 148 -8.65 -5.86 12.11
N THR A 149 -7.60 -5.60 11.33
CA THR A 149 -6.22 -5.56 11.81
C THR A 149 -5.61 -4.20 11.48
N PRO A 150 -5.05 -3.46 12.44
CA PRO A 150 -4.35 -2.21 12.16
C PRO A 150 -3.29 -2.40 11.06
N GLY A 151 -3.23 -1.46 10.11
CA GLY A 151 -2.35 -1.55 8.96
C GLY A 151 -2.97 -2.18 7.72
N GLY A 152 -4.29 -2.42 7.72
CA GLY A 152 -5.06 -2.88 6.57
C GLY A 152 -5.49 -4.34 6.64
N ASP A 153 -6.62 -4.63 6.00
CA ASP A 153 -7.15 -5.98 5.85
C ASP A 153 -6.81 -6.53 4.45
N TYR A 154 -6.06 -7.62 4.39
CA TYR A 154 -5.58 -8.21 3.15
C TYR A 154 -6.04 -9.66 3.00
N SER A 155 -6.29 -10.08 1.76
CA SER A 155 -6.54 -11.48 1.45
C SER A 155 -5.22 -12.24 1.37
N THR A 156 -5.00 -13.16 2.29
CA THR A 156 -3.81 -14.01 2.34
C THR A 156 -4.11 -15.49 2.07
N SER A 157 -5.40 -15.82 1.86
CA SER A 157 -5.85 -17.20 1.72
C SER A 157 -5.71 -17.78 0.32
N THR A 158 -5.52 -16.94 -0.70
CA THR A 158 -5.47 -17.38 -2.10
C THR A 158 -4.05 -17.16 -2.64
N ALA A 159 -3.24 -18.21 -2.59
CA ALA A 159 -1.81 -18.16 -2.97
C ALA A 159 -1.55 -17.58 -4.37
N ASN A 160 -2.47 -17.78 -5.31
CA ASN A 160 -2.33 -17.30 -6.69
C ASN A 160 -2.61 -15.79 -6.86
N LEU A 161 -3.07 -15.11 -5.81
CA LEU A 161 -3.37 -13.67 -5.81
C LEU A 161 -2.39 -12.87 -4.94
N ILE A 162 -1.34 -13.51 -4.46
CA ILE A 162 -0.27 -12.91 -3.66
C ILE A 162 0.97 -12.83 -4.54
N TYR A 163 1.57 -11.66 -4.61
CA TYR A 163 2.73 -11.42 -5.45
C TYR A 163 3.85 -10.82 -4.62
N GLU A 164 5.09 -11.02 -5.08
CA GLU A 164 6.27 -10.48 -4.43
C GLU A 164 7.36 -10.15 -5.43
N GLN A 165 8.21 -9.18 -5.08
CA GLN A 165 9.43 -8.87 -5.81
C GLN A 165 10.56 -8.58 -4.83
N SER A 166 11.73 -9.16 -5.13
CA SER A 166 12.97 -8.86 -4.42
C SER A 166 13.67 -7.67 -5.06
N PHE A 167 14.29 -6.85 -4.22
CA PHE A 167 15.06 -5.67 -4.60
C PHE A 167 16.49 -5.86 -4.11
N GLU A 168 17.44 -5.92 -5.03
CA GLU A 168 18.85 -6.14 -4.72
C GLU A 168 19.62 -4.83 -4.52
N SER A 169 19.33 -3.84 -5.36
CA SER A 169 19.99 -2.53 -5.33
C SER A 169 19.16 -1.46 -4.60
N GLY A 170 17.87 -1.67 -4.48
CA GLY A 170 16.93 -0.74 -3.85
C GLY A 170 16.49 0.42 -4.74
N ILE A 171 16.90 0.44 -6.00
CA ILE A 171 16.53 1.47 -6.98
C ILE A 171 15.70 0.92 -8.14
N GLU A 172 15.34 -0.35 -8.08
CA GLU A 172 14.50 -1.00 -9.08
C GLU A 172 13.07 -0.49 -9.01
N ASP A 173 12.39 -0.47 -10.16
CA ASP A 173 10.93 -0.32 -10.22
C ASP A 173 10.25 -1.61 -9.74
N LEU A 174 9.10 -1.49 -9.12
CA LEU A 174 8.22 -2.65 -8.90
C LEU A 174 7.54 -2.99 -10.22
N GLU A 175 7.64 -4.24 -10.67
CA GLU A 175 6.90 -4.76 -11.81
C GLU A 175 6.49 -6.22 -11.55
N VAL A 176 5.24 -6.44 -11.21
CA VAL A 176 4.69 -7.78 -10.93
C VAL A 176 3.50 -8.10 -11.82
N ASN A 177 3.46 -9.32 -12.32
CA ASN A 177 2.33 -9.82 -13.11
C ASN A 177 1.16 -10.17 -12.17
N ILE A 178 0.11 -9.34 -12.21
CA ILE A 178 -1.11 -9.50 -11.41
C ILE A 178 -2.31 -9.97 -12.24
N THR A 179 -2.05 -10.58 -13.40
CA THR A 179 -3.11 -11.02 -14.32
C THR A 179 -4.20 -11.83 -13.66
N PRO A 180 -3.93 -12.85 -12.82
CA PRO A 180 -4.98 -13.63 -12.17
C PRO A 180 -5.90 -12.78 -11.30
N LEU A 181 -5.36 -11.78 -10.62
CA LEU A 181 -6.13 -10.88 -9.76
C LEU A 181 -7.04 -9.96 -10.59
N VAL A 182 -6.49 -9.32 -11.64
CA VAL A 182 -7.27 -8.44 -12.51
C VAL A 182 -8.37 -9.22 -13.25
N GLU A 183 -8.08 -10.44 -13.69
CA GLU A 183 -9.08 -11.29 -14.32
C GLU A 183 -10.21 -11.66 -13.34
N SER A 184 -9.88 -11.98 -12.08
CA SER A 184 -10.86 -12.23 -11.03
C SER A 184 -11.74 -11.02 -10.75
N TRP A 185 -11.19 -9.81 -10.78
CA TRP A 185 -11.97 -8.57 -10.65
C TRP A 185 -12.90 -8.34 -11.86
N ILE A 186 -12.42 -8.57 -13.08
CA ILE A 186 -13.23 -8.42 -14.31
C ILE A 186 -14.37 -9.44 -14.34
N ALA A 187 -14.10 -10.67 -13.89
CA ALA A 187 -15.12 -11.73 -13.82
C ALA A 187 -16.14 -11.50 -12.70
N GLY A 188 -15.83 -10.64 -11.73
CA GLY A 188 -16.67 -10.43 -10.54
C GLY A 188 -16.54 -11.53 -9.48
N ASP A 189 -15.52 -12.38 -9.57
CA ASP A 189 -15.27 -13.45 -8.59
C ASP A 189 -14.80 -12.87 -7.25
N THR A 190 -14.11 -11.74 -7.29
CA THR A 190 -13.66 -10.98 -6.11
C THR A 190 -13.96 -9.49 -6.28
N ASN A 191 -14.19 -8.79 -5.17
CA ASN A 191 -14.35 -7.34 -5.19
C ASN A 191 -13.01 -6.65 -5.47
N ASN A 192 -13.03 -5.61 -6.29
CA ASN A 192 -11.87 -4.76 -6.49
C ASN A 192 -11.80 -3.70 -5.39
N TYR A 193 -11.08 -3.99 -4.34
CA TYR A 193 -10.66 -3.01 -3.33
C TYR A 193 -9.19 -2.62 -3.52
N GLY A 194 -8.60 -2.97 -4.67
CA GLY A 194 -7.22 -2.69 -4.98
C GLY A 194 -6.22 -3.63 -4.30
N VAL A 195 -5.00 -3.15 -4.19
CA VAL A 195 -3.87 -3.89 -3.61
C VAL A 195 -3.19 -3.06 -2.52
N GLY A 196 -2.65 -3.77 -1.53
CA GLY A 196 -1.65 -3.22 -0.62
C GLY A 196 -0.25 -3.60 -1.07
N VAL A 197 0.69 -2.65 -1.02
CA VAL A 197 2.11 -2.88 -1.30
C VAL A 197 2.91 -2.50 -0.06
N PHE A 198 3.69 -3.44 0.45
CA PHE A 198 4.47 -3.23 1.67
C PHE A 198 5.63 -4.21 1.78
N LEU A 199 6.51 -3.98 2.72
CA LEU A 199 7.63 -4.89 3.01
C LEU A 199 7.11 -6.25 3.48
N SER A 200 7.79 -7.32 3.08
CA SER A 200 7.42 -8.65 3.58
C SER A 200 7.60 -8.72 5.11
N SER A 201 6.89 -9.64 5.76
CA SER A 201 6.85 -9.73 7.22
C SER A 201 8.23 -9.87 7.88
N SER A 202 9.20 -10.45 7.18
CA SER A 202 10.58 -10.54 7.66
C SER A 202 11.29 -9.18 7.68
N TYR A 203 10.88 -8.24 6.81
CA TYR A 203 11.44 -6.88 6.74
C TYR A 203 10.59 -5.86 7.51
N GLU A 204 9.31 -6.14 7.72
CA GLU A 204 8.50 -5.40 8.70
C GLU A 204 8.83 -5.81 10.14
N GLY A 205 9.43 -6.99 10.34
CA GLY A 205 9.80 -7.52 11.64
C GLY A 205 10.94 -6.72 12.29
N TYR A 206 10.97 -6.75 13.62
CA TYR A 206 12.08 -6.21 14.39
C TYR A 206 13.29 -7.14 14.26
N PHE A 207 14.40 -6.61 13.77
CA PHE A 207 15.68 -7.32 13.81
C PHE A 207 16.40 -6.96 15.13
N SER A 208 16.33 -7.84 16.10
CA SER A 208 17.30 -7.78 17.20
C SER A 208 18.63 -8.29 16.65
N SER A 209 19.62 -7.42 16.56
CA SER A 209 21.00 -7.82 16.34
C SER A 209 21.57 -8.52 17.59
#